data_a81420586adab4391ad5eed8f0dda9c9
#
_entry.id   a81420586adab4391ad5eed8f0dda9c9
#
_cell.length_a   1.000
_cell.length_b   1.000
_cell.length_c   1.000
_cell.angle_alpha   90.00
_cell.angle_beta   90.00
_cell.angle_gamma   90.00
#
_symmetry.space_group_name_H-M   'P 1'
#
loop_
_entity.id
_entity.type
_entity.pdbx_description
1 polymer ?
#
loop_
_entity_poly.entity_id
_entity_poly.type
_entity_poly.pdbx_seq_one_letter_code
_entity_poly.pdbx_strand_id
1 'polypeptide(L)'
;MMKDEAPFLLEWFAHHLAVGFTDILVYTNDCSDGTVEMLQRLEALGLGYHRPNNIREGIKPQPSALNHAQIEPLVGQADWVLVFDADEFLSINHPSGTLDGMLDDAVARGANGIVITWRIFGSSGIIDWSRAPVTEQYTHAAPPLWNKGWGVKTLFRFDPAYWKLGIHRPTIKNKHLDTDFPQTVKWLNGSGQPMEEYFTFRGWRSIRRTLGYDWAQMNHYAVKSVDSYAVRKFRGNVNNKADKYNSDYWALQDRNEVEDRAILRHAPRRAEIMAALMEDPVLNRLHFAALERVEARLADYRKTEAYQALRDGLVAASAVPITQVEAKPPKARDPAKIAELMSRVEKKVAEKPVSERRNTPVEGWNAEDDGTYLGVADDLAPDGTCDWVSNHDIELPADARVFTPVALNALLKGRFDRRNARNIEGYLEGCNRLLDIGCGIGFVAMRAIARRRDLVVMAQDRRGGLIDLAKRIAARNNLTDTSRLKLSDGKLVFANEPDDMASGLAAYLRDFRPDVLRLSETTHLPPARLATCDLAGIRRVILPFDRDADAENLRRSYNKVLAGKGLVEVVERAASGSLQFDRR
;
A
#
# COMPACT_ATOMS: atom_id res chain seq x y z
N MET A 1 -1.36 5.48 9.84
CA MET A 1 -2.69 6.08 10.11
C MET A 1 -2.51 7.49 10.65
N MET A 2 -3.34 8.45 10.18
CA MET A 2 -3.20 9.87 10.50
C MET A 2 -4.51 10.47 11.03
N LYS A 3 -4.38 11.48 11.89
CA LYS A 3 -5.47 12.36 12.35
C LYS A 3 -4.90 13.78 12.53
N ASP A 4 -5.40 14.72 11.72
CA ASP A 4 -5.00 16.14 11.77
C ASP A 4 -3.46 16.33 11.69
N GLU A 5 -2.82 15.84 10.64
CA GLU A 5 -1.38 15.96 10.39
C GLU A 5 -1.05 16.85 9.17
N ALA A 6 -2.03 17.59 8.63
CA ALA A 6 -1.87 18.40 7.42
C ALA A 6 -0.62 19.33 7.41
N PRO A 7 -0.26 20.01 8.51
CA PRO A 7 0.91 20.90 8.54
C PRO A 7 2.24 20.20 8.26
N PHE A 8 2.34 18.90 8.57
CA PHE A 8 3.56 18.11 8.46
C PHE A 8 3.51 17.10 7.30
N LEU A 9 2.34 16.93 6.68
CA LEU A 9 2.04 15.86 5.74
C LEU A 9 2.95 15.86 4.52
N LEU A 10 3.13 17.02 3.87
CA LEU A 10 3.93 17.09 2.64
C LEU A 10 5.41 16.86 2.89
N GLU A 11 5.96 17.35 4.01
CA GLU A 11 7.34 17.03 4.39
C GLU A 11 7.50 15.52 4.62
N TRP A 12 6.57 14.91 5.36
CA TRP A 12 6.60 13.48 5.65
C TRP A 12 6.53 12.64 4.37
N PHE A 13 5.64 13.00 3.44
CA PHE A 13 5.55 12.37 2.12
C PHE A 13 6.84 12.55 1.31
N ALA A 14 7.29 13.79 1.15
CA ALA A 14 8.49 14.11 0.38
C ALA A 14 9.73 13.40 0.94
N HIS A 15 9.83 13.30 2.27
CA HIS A 15 10.94 12.61 2.92
C HIS A 15 10.94 11.12 2.59
N HIS A 16 9.81 10.42 2.72
CA HIS A 16 9.78 8.99 2.49
C HIS A 16 9.92 8.62 1.01
N LEU A 17 9.43 9.46 0.10
CA LEU A 17 9.74 9.34 -1.33
C LEU A 17 11.25 9.58 -1.59
N ALA A 18 11.87 10.54 -0.92
CA ALA A 18 13.31 10.82 -1.02
C ALA A 18 14.17 9.67 -0.51
N VAL A 19 13.73 8.98 0.53
CA VAL A 19 14.40 7.79 1.08
C VAL A 19 14.32 6.61 0.11
N GLY A 20 13.28 6.52 -0.73
CA GLY A 20 13.11 5.47 -1.75
C GLY A 20 11.86 4.61 -1.60
N PHE A 21 10.90 4.99 -0.73
CA PHE A 21 9.59 4.34 -0.75
C PHE A 21 8.87 4.63 -2.06
N THR A 22 8.28 3.61 -2.63
CA THR A 22 7.60 3.71 -3.92
C THR A 22 6.10 3.92 -3.77
N ASP A 23 5.54 3.49 -2.65
CA ASP A 23 4.11 3.50 -2.38
C ASP A 23 3.86 3.89 -0.93
N ILE A 24 2.95 4.82 -0.72
CA ILE A 24 2.58 5.31 0.61
C ILE A 24 1.06 5.21 0.75
N LEU A 25 0.59 4.31 1.62
CA LEU A 25 -0.83 4.12 1.92
C LEU A 25 -1.15 4.73 3.28
N VAL A 26 -2.10 5.66 3.32
CA VAL A 26 -2.52 6.36 4.55
C VAL A 26 -3.99 6.11 4.84
N TYR A 27 -4.28 5.64 6.05
CA TYR A 27 -5.62 5.59 6.60
C TYR A 27 -5.86 6.80 7.49
N THR A 28 -7.05 7.42 7.39
CA THR A 28 -7.44 8.57 8.23
C THR A 28 -8.72 8.31 9.00
N ASN A 29 -8.87 8.95 10.16
CA ASN A 29 -10.14 9.07 10.86
C ASN A 29 -10.23 10.43 11.57
N ASP A 30 -11.44 10.98 11.58
CA ASP A 30 -11.79 12.21 12.30
C ASP A 30 -10.84 13.40 12.03
N CYS A 31 -10.43 13.60 10.79
CA CYS A 31 -9.61 14.74 10.39
C CYS A 31 -10.47 15.98 10.11
N SER A 32 -9.95 17.14 10.50
CA SER A 32 -10.62 18.44 10.37
C SER A 32 -9.71 19.57 9.88
N ASP A 33 -8.46 19.25 9.53
CA ASP A 33 -7.41 20.25 9.29
C ASP A 33 -6.96 20.34 7.80
N GLY A 34 -7.54 19.54 6.90
CA GLY A 34 -7.14 19.45 5.50
C GLY A 34 -6.29 18.22 5.17
N THR A 35 -6.01 17.36 6.16
CA THR A 35 -5.24 16.11 5.94
C THR A 35 -5.88 15.22 4.87
N VAL A 36 -7.20 15.04 4.90
CA VAL A 36 -7.92 14.18 3.96
C VAL A 36 -7.84 14.73 2.55
N GLU A 37 -8.11 16.02 2.39
CA GLU A 37 -8.10 16.69 1.09
C GLU A 37 -6.72 16.67 0.44
N MET A 38 -5.66 16.85 1.23
CA MET A 38 -4.28 16.74 0.73
C MET A 38 -3.95 15.31 0.31
N LEU A 39 -4.36 14.30 1.08
CA LEU A 39 -4.14 12.90 0.74
C LEU A 39 -4.92 12.50 -0.51
N GLN A 40 -6.16 12.92 -0.66
CA GLN A 40 -6.96 12.71 -1.87
C GLN A 40 -6.30 13.37 -3.10
N ARG A 41 -5.71 14.56 -2.92
CA ARG A 41 -4.98 15.19 -4.00
C ARG A 41 -3.70 14.45 -4.36
N LEU A 42 -2.93 13.98 -3.37
CA LEU A 42 -1.76 13.13 -3.61
C LEU A 42 -2.13 11.83 -4.35
N GLU A 43 -3.26 11.23 -3.99
CA GLU A 43 -3.80 10.05 -4.67
C GLU A 43 -4.19 10.37 -6.13
N ALA A 44 -4.88 11.47 -6.37
CA ALA A 44 -5.23 11.92 -7.71
C ALA A 44 -3.99 12.21 -8.59
N LEU A 45 -2.87 12.57 -7.98
CA LEU A 45 -1.58 12.75 -8.65
C LEU A 45 -0.77 11.44 -8.79
N GLY A 46 -1.28 10.32 -8.29
CA GLY A 46 -0.59 9.03 -8.34
C GLY A 46 0.63 8.93 -7.40
N LEU A 47 0.73 9.79 -6.40
CA LEU A 47 1.87 9.89 -5.49
C LEU A 47 1.67 9.16 -4.16
N GLY A 48 0.44 8.76 -3.86
CA GLY A 48 0.08 8.04 -2.64
C GLY A 48 -1.31 7.46 -2.72
N TYR A 49 -1.76 6.84 -1.63
CA TYR A 49 -3.07 6.20 -1.53
C TYR A 49 -3.74 6.61 -0.23
N HIS A 50 -5.00 7.01 -0.31
CA HIS A 50 -5.81 7.39 0.84
C HIS A 50 -6.99 6.45 1.03
N ARG A 51 -7.26 6.08 2.31
CA ARG A 51 -8.46 5.32 2.68
C ARG A 51 -9.06 5.89 3.96
N PRO A 52 -10.38 6.07 4.02
CA PRO A 52 -11.06 6.32 5.28
C PRO A 52 -10.96 5.08 6.17
N ASN A 53 -10.67 5.28 7.45
CA ASN A 53 -10.60 4.18 8.41
C ASN A 53 -11.98 3.93 9.03
N ASN A 54 -12.74 3.02 8.45
CA ASN A 54 -14.04 2.62 8.96
C ASN A 54 -13.86 1.74 10.20
N ILE A 55 -14.02 2.33 11.38
CA ILE A 55 -13.74 1.70 12.66
C ILE A 55 -15.00 1.00 13.16
N ARG A 56 -14.93 -0.32 13.39
CA ARG A 56 -16.00 -1.06 14.04
C ARG A 56 -16.03 -0.79 15.53
N GLU A 57 -17.22 -0.90 16.10
CA GLU A 57 -17.41 -0.79 17.55
C GLU A 57 -16.47 -1.72 18.32
N GLY A 58 -15.87 -1.20 19.37
CA GLY A 58 -14.90 -1.96 20.20
C GLY A 58 -13.51 -2.14 19.62
N ILE A 59 -13.24 -1.73 18.37
CA ILE A 59 -11.91 -1.80 17.77
C ILE A 59 -11.21 -0.44 17.86
N LYS A 60 -9.93 -0.45 18.22
CA LYS A 60 -9.12 0.78 18.23
C LYS A 60 -8.75 1.21 16.81
N PRO A 61 -8.59 2.50 16.54
CA PRO A 61 -8.28 3.03 15.21
C PRO A 61 -7.06 2.40 14.52
N GLN A 62 -5.92 2.28 15.20
CA GLN A 62 -4.71 1.69 14.57
C GLN A 62 -4.88 0.21 14.20
N PRO A 63 -5.38 -0.68 15.08
CA PRO A 63 -5.70 -2.05 14.68
C PRO A 63 -6.72 -2.14 13.55
N SER A 64 -7.72 -1.25 13.50
CA SER A 64 -8.69 -1.18 12.39
C SER A 64 -7.98 -0.90 11.06
N ALA A 65 -7.19 0.16 10.99
CA ALA A 65 -6.42 0.51 9.79
C ALA A 65 -5.51 -0.63 9.31
N LEU A 66 -4.82 -1.31 10.23
CA LEU A 66 -3.96 -2.45 9.88
C LEU A 66 -4.76 -3.65 9.36
N ASN A 67 -5.94 -3.88 9.92
CA ASN A 67 -6.82 -4.94 9.45
C ASN A 67 -7.31 -4.69 8.02
N HIS A 68 -7.55 -3.43 7.65
CA HIS A 68 -7.89 -3.05 6.29
C HIS A 68 -6.65 -3.09 5.38
N ALA A 69 -5.53 -2.52 5.80
CA ALA A 69 -4.31 -2.45 5.00
C ALA A 69 -3.77 -3.82 4.58
N GLN A 70 -3.86 -4.84 5.45
CA GLN A 70 -3.31 -6.16 5.13
C GLN A 70 -4.07 -6.93 4.03
N ILE A 71 -5.27 -6.47 3.65
CA ILE A 71 -6.06 -7.04 2.57
C ILE A 71 -6.03 -6.18 1.30
N GLU A 72 -5.39 -5.01 1.34
CA GLU A 72 -5.18 -4.16 0.16
C GLU A 72 -4.29 -4.88 -0.86
N PRO A 73 -4.69 -4.94 -2.14
CA PRO A 73 -3.86 -5.52 -3.19
C PRO A 73 -2.47 -4.89 -3.26
N LEU A 74 -2.39 -3.57 -3.08
CA LEU A 74 -1.15 -2.81 -3.04
C LEU A 74 -0.16 -3.38 -2.01
N VAL A 75 -0.63 -3.66 -0.80
CA VAL A 75 0.19 -4.19 0.30
C VAL A 75 0.58 -5.65 0.04
N GLY A 76 -0.37 -6.46 -0.49
CA GLY A 76 -0.11 -7.86 -0.82
C GLY A 76 0.86 -8.06 -2.01
N GLN A 77 1.03 -7.05 -2.86
CA GLN A 77 1.91 -7.06 -4.03
C GLN A 77 3.26 -6.36 -3.78
N ALA A 78 3.41 -5.67 -2.66
CA ALA A 78 4.64 -4.98 -2.32
C ALA A 78 5.78 -5.98 -2.09
N ASP A 79 7.00 -5.65 -2.52
CA ASP A 79 8.19 -6.46 -2.26
C ASP A 79 8.55 -6.39 -0.76
N TRP A 80 8.46 -5.18 -0.17
CA TRP A 80 8.74 -4.91 1.23
C TRP A 80 7.68 -3.97 1.81
N VAL A 81 7.32 -4.18 3.06
CA VAL A 81 6.31 -3.39 3.77
C VAL A 81 6.88 -2.86 5.08
N LEU A 82 6.64 -1.58 5.36
CA LEU A 82 6.92 -0.94 6.64
C LEU A 82 5.66 -0.26 7.17
N VAL A 83 5.29 -0.55 8.40
CA VAL A 83 4.19 0.12 9.11
C VAL A 83 4.77 1.13 10.10
N PHE A 84 4.44 2.41 9.95
CA PHE A 84 4.96 3.46 10.84
C PHE A 84 3.96 4.63 11.00
N ASP A 85 4.26 5.53 11.92
CA ASP A 85 3.36 6.62 12.33
C ASP A 85 3.76 7.96 11.66
N ALA A 86 2.85 8.94 11.66
CA ALA A 86 3.06 10.26 11.04
C ALA A 86 4.14 11.13 11.71
N ASP A 87 4.57 10.78 12.91
CA ASP A 87 5.66 11.44 13.65
C ASP A 87 6.97 10.64 13.59
N GLU A 88 7.06 9.66 12.69
CA GLU A 88 8.24 8.83 12.46
C GLU A 88 8.82 9.10 11.07
N PHE A 89 10.14 9.25 11.01
CA PHE A 89 10.88 9.50 9.79
C PHE A 89 12.06 8.52 9.69
N LEU A 90 12.11 7.74 8.62
CA LEU A 90 13.19 6.77 8.41
C LEU A 90 14.47 7.48 7.98
N SER A 91 15.57 7.22 8.69
CA SER A 91 16.92 7.62 8.28
C SER A 91 17.70 6.39 7.83
N ILE A 92 18.18 6.40 6.59
CA ILE A 92 19.08 5.37 6.06
C ILE A 92 20.52 5.82 6.30
N ASN A 93 21.20 5.10 7.20
CA ASN A 93 22.59 5.33 7.57
C ASN A 93 23.54 4.37 6.84
N HIS A 94 22.98 3.37 6.14
CA HIS A 94 23.69 2.38 5.35
C HIS A 94 24.72 3.03 4.42
N PRO A 95 25.91 2.41 4.17
CA PRO A 95 26.96 2.98 3.31
C PRO A 95 26.49 3.37 1.91
N SER A 96 25.52 2.63 1.32
CA SER A 96 24.93 3.00 0.03
C SER A 96 24.17 4.34 0.06
N GLY A 97 23.71 4.77 1.23
CA GLY A 97 22.88 5.96 1.39
C GLY A 97 21.45 5.83 0.88
N THR A 98 21.02 4.67 0.41
CA THR A 98 19.73 4.42 -0.23
C THR A 98 19.00 3.24 0.41
N LEU A 99 17.66 3.25 0.35
CA LEU A 99 16.83 2.14 0.81
C LEU A 99 17.12 0.88 -0.03
N ASP A 100 17.18 1.00 -1.35
CA ASP A 100 17.43 -0.13 -2.25
C ASP A 100 18.77 -0.82 -1.95
N GLY A 101 19.86 -0.05 -1.81
CA GLY A 101 21.15 -0.64 -1.49
C GLY A 101 21.19 -1.33 -0.13
N MET A 102 20.47 -0.81 0.86
CA MET A 102 20.30 -1.48 2.16
C MET A 102 19.49 -2.79 2.02
N LEU A 103 18.46 -2.80 1.19
CA LEU A 103 17.64 -3.99 0.95
C LEU A 103 18.39 -5.04 0.15
N ASP A 104 19.20 -4.64 -0.84
CA ASP A 104 20.05 -5.54 -1.63
C ASP A 104 21.06 -6.28 -0.73
N ASP A 105 21.71 -5.55 0.18
CA ASP A 105 22.63 -6.14 1.15
C ASP A 105 21.92 -7.08 2.13
N ALA A 106 20.70 -6.74 2.56
CA ALA A 106 19.89 -7.62 3.40
C ALA A 106 19.52 -8.91 2.65
N VAL A 107 19.09 -8.81 1.39
CA VAL A 107 18.77 -9.96 0.54
C VAL A 107 20.01 -10.82 0.28
N ALA A 108 21.16 -10.21 0.00
CA ALA A 108 22.41 -10.94 -0.19
C ALA A 108 22.83 -11.75 1.04
N ARG A 109 22.44 -11.30 2.25
CA ARG A 109 22.60 -12.05 3.52
C ARG A 109 21.48 -13.07 3.78
N GLY A 110 20.57 -13.26 2.83
CA GLY A 110 19.42 -14.16 2.95
C GLY A 110 18.34 -13.66 3.91
N ALA A 111 18.34 -12.37 4.26
CA ALA A 111 17.35 -11.80 5.17
C ALA A 111 16.06 -11.40 4.43
N ASN A 112 14.93 -11.50 5.15
CA ASN A 112 13.62 -11.11 4.69
C ASN A 112 12.93 -10.10 5.61
N GLY A 113 13.68 -9.45 6.51
CA GLY A 113 13.23 -8.37 7.36
C GLY A 113 14.37 -7.62 8.03
N ILE A 114 14.12 -6.35 8.34
CA ILE A 114 15.03 -5.46 9.08
C ILE A 114 14.24 -4.81 10.21
N VAL A 115 14.68 -5.00 11.43
CA VAL A 115 14.07 -4.42 12.64
C VAL A 115 14.76 -3.10 12.94
N ILE A 116 14.06 -2.02 12.65
CA ILE A 116 14.57 -0.65 12.76
C ILE A 116 14.18 -0.10 14.13
N THR A 117 15.17 0.30 14.93
CA THR A 117 14.95 0.83 16.27
C THR A 117 14.69 2.34 16.21
N TRP A 118 13.77 2.81 17.07
CA TRP A 118 13.53 4.24 17.27
C TRP A 118 14.75 4.96 17.76
N ARG A 119 14.88 6.19 17.32
CA ARG A 119 15.72 7.24 17.87
C ARG A 119 14.80 8.35 18.35
N ILE A 120 14.69 8.57 19.65
CA ILE A 120 13.81 9.60 20.19
C ILE A 120 14.45 10.96 19.99
N PHE A 121 13.77 11.84 19.29
CA PHE A 121 14.15 13.23 19.08
C PHE A 121 13.29 14.13 19.97
N GLY A 122 13.93 15.05 20.68
CA GLY A 122 13.27 16.03 21.51
C GLY A 122 12.88 17.29 20.76
N SER A 123 12.58 18.33 21.53
CA SER A 123 12.21 19.65 21.02
C SER A 123 13.41 20.46 20.52
N SER A 124 14.64 20.02 20.72
CA SER A 124 15.87 20.83 20.55
C SER A 124 15.82 22.17 21.32
N GLY A 125 15.03 22.24 22.40
CA GLY A 125 14.81 23.45 23.16
C GLY A 125 13.87 24.48 22.50
N ILE A 126 13.23 24.14 21.38
CA ILE A 126 12.35 25.05 20.63
C ILE A 126 10.99 25.12 21.32
N ILE A 127 10.57 26.33 21.62
CA ILE A 127 9.26 26.63 22.24
C ILE A 127 8.25 26.98 21.15
N ASP A 128 8.59 27.91 20.29
CA ASP A 128 7.67 28.49 19.31
C ASP A 128 7.45 27.61 18.09
N TRP A 129 6.27 27.72 17.52
CA TRP A 129 5.94 27.13 16.22
C TRP A 129 6.78 27.75 15.10
N SER A 130 7.20 26.91 14.17
CA SER A 130 7.87 27.33 12.95
C SER A 130 7.38 26.50 11.76
N ARG A 131 7.34 27.11 10.57
CA ARG A 131 7.02 26.45 9.29
C ARG A 131 8.19 25.65 8.71
N ALA A 132 9.36 25.72 9.33
CA ALA A 132 10.53 24.98 8.85
C ALA A 132 10.31 23.46 8.96
N PRO A 133 11.01 22.65 8.14
CA PRO A 133 10.89 21.20 8.18
C PRO A 133 11.19 20.60 9.56
N VAL A 134 10.41 19.61 9.98
CA VAL A 134 10.57 18.89 11.25
C VAL A 134 11.98 18.31 11.39
N THR A 135 12.48 17.68 10.32
CA THR A 135 13.78 17.02 10.31
C THR A 135 14.96 18.00 10.40
N GLU A 136 14.75 19.28 10.09
CA GLU A 136 15.77 20.34 10.17
C GLU A 136 15.73 21.08 11.50
N GLN A 137 14.52 21.25 12.08
CA GLN A 137 14.33 21.93 13.35
C GLN A 137 14.81 21.09 14.54
N TYR A 138 14.45 19.80 14.57
CA TYR A 138 14.64 18.94 15.73
C TYR A 138 15.81 17.98 15.48
N THR A 139 17.03 18.46 15.77
CA THR A 139 18.27 17.72 15.51
C THR A 139 18.90 17.11 16.76
N HIS A 140 18.25 17.23 17.91
CA HIS A 140 18.75 16.66 19.16
C HIS A 140 17.91 15.46 19.59
N ALA A 141 18.60 14.42 20.05
CA ALA A 141 18.01 13.12 20.36
C ALA A 141 18.49 12.57 21.72
N ALA A 142 17.79 11.55 22.20
CA ALA A 142 18.26 10.74 23.31
C ALA A 142 19.60 10.06 22.98
N PRO A 143 20.45 9.74 23.98
CA PRO A 143 21.61 8.88 23.73
C PRO A 143 21.21 7.53 23.13
N PRO A 144 22.04 6.92 22.24
CA PRO A 144 21.71 5.65 21.58
C PRO A 144 21.37 4.52 22.57
N LEU A 145 22.01 4.54 23.73
CA LEU A 145 21.85 3.52 24.76
C LEU A 145 20.73 3.82 25.77
N TRP A 146 19.94 4.87 25.53
CA TRP A 146 18.80 5.17 26.39
C TRP A 146 17.63 4.22 26.12
N ASN A 147 17.41 3.30 27.04
CA ASN A 147 16.56 2.13 26.84
C ASN A 147 15.07 2.42 26.68
N LYS A 148 14.54 3.58 27.09
CA LYS A 148 13.14 3.95 26.88
C LYS A 148 12.83 4.26 25.42
N GLY A 149 13.84 4.62 24.63
CA GLY A 149 13.71 4.93 23.20
C GLY A 149 13.78 3.75 22.26
N TRP A 150 13.85 2.50 22.74
CA TRP A 150 14.10 1.33 21.89
C TRP A 150 12.86 0.65 21.31
N GLY A 151 11.76 1.37 21.09
CA GLY A 151 10.67 0.89 20.26
C GLY A 151 11.17 0.54 18.86
N VAL A 152 10.47 -0.33 18.15
CA VAL A 152 10.88 -0.78 16.82
C VAL A 152 9.78 -0.63 15.80
N LYS A 153 10.19 -0.51 14.54
CA LYS A 153 9.38 -0.74 13.34
C LYS A 153 10.09 -1.80 12.49
N THR A 154 9.31 -2.60 11.79
CA THR A 154 9.89 -3.71 11.03
C THR A 154 9.59 -3.54 9.55
N LEU A 155 10.64 -3.42 8.76
CA LEU A 155 10.60 -3.46 7.30
C LEU A 155 10.80 -4.91 6.87
N PHE A 156 9.84 -5.51 6.17
CA PHE A 156 9.88 -6.95 5.89
C PHE A 156 9.14 -7.33 4.62
N ARG A 157 9.45 -8.51 4.10
CA ARG A 157 8.70 -9.11 2.98
C ARG A 157 7.35 -9.63 3.49
N PHE A 158 6.30 -8.96 3.09
CA PHE A 158 4.94 -9.31 3.50
C PHE A 158 4.32 -10.32 2.54
N ASP A 159 3.86 -11.44 3.11
CA ASP A 159 2.98 -12.38 2.42
C ASP A 159 1.71 -12.54 3.25
N PRO A 160 0.53 -12.12 2.72
CA PRO A 160 -0.72 -12.21 3.44
C PRO A 160 -1.16 -13.64 3.76
N ALA A 161 -0.56 -14.66 3.15
CA ALA A 161 -0.81 -16.05 3.52
C ALA A 161 -0.29 -16.38 4.91
N TYR A 162 0.87 -15.84 5.29
CA TYR A 162 1.60 -16.17 6.51
C TYR A 162 1.52 -15.10 7.59
N TRP A 163 1.48 -13.81 7.20
CA TRP A 163 1.62 -12.68 8.12
C TRP A 163 0.31 -11.95 8.40
N LYS A 164 0.27 -11.33 9.58
CA LYS A 164 -0.63 -10.21 9.91
C LYS A 164 0.21 -8.97 10.16
N LEU A 165 -0.24 -7.84 9.64
CA LEU A 165 0.38 -6.55 9.94
C LEU A 165 0.25 -6.21 11.43
N GLY A 166 1.27 -5.59 11.99
CA GLY A 166 1.30 -5.12 13.36
C GLY A 166 1.92 -3.73 13.45
N ILE A 167 1.61 -2.99 14.52
CA ILE A 167 2.07 -1.60 14.71
C ILE A 167 3.60 -1.50 14.76
N HIS A 168 4.25 -2.49 15.37
CA HIS A 168 5.70 -2.51 15.56
C HIS A 168 6.36 -3.67 14.83
N ARG A 169 5.75 -4.84 14.91
CA ARG A 169 6.19 -6.07 14.25
C ARG A 169 4.99 -6.80 13.68
N PRO A 170 5.13 -7.47 12.54
CA PRO A 170 4.11 -8.39 12.08
C PRO A 170 4.02 -9.61 13.02
N THR A 171 2.93 -10.34 12.90
CA THR A 171 2.74 -11.61 13.62
C THR A 171 2.47 -12.71 12.61
N ILE A 172 3.07 -13.88 12.82
CA ILE A 172 2.76 -15.07 12.01
C ILE A 172 1.33 -15.51 12.34
N LYS A 173 0.56 -15.89 11.33
CA LYS A 173 -0.77 -16.46 11.53
C LYS A 173 -0.68 -17.80 12.26
N ASN A 174 -1.55 -18.04 13.25
CA ASN A 174 -1.49 -19.21 14.14
C ASN A 174 -1.35 -20.54 13.41
N LYS A 175 -2.04 -20.71 12.27
CA LYS A 175 -1.98 -21.95 11.46
C LYS A 175 -0.60 -22.28 10.89
N HIS A 176 0.35 -21.34 10.95
CA HIS A 176 1.71 -21.51 10.43
C HIS A 176 2.78 -21.50 11.52
N LEU A 177 2.40 -21.40 12.81
CA LEU A 177 3.38 -21.39 13.91
C LEU A 177 4.07 -22.74 14.09
N ASP A 178 3.35 -23.83 13.84
CA ASP A 178 3.83 -25.21 13.99
C ASP A 178 4.22 -25.82 12.62
N THR A 179 4.58 -24.99 11.64
CA THR A 179 5.10 -25.40 10.32
C THR A 179 6.56 -25.00 10.17
N ASP A 180 7.17 -25.29 9.02
CA ASP A 180 8.56 -24.87 8.72
C ASP A 180 8.66 -23.36 8.41
N PHE A 181 7.55 -22.65 8.32
CA PHE A 181 7.56 -21.24 7.99
C PHE A 181 8.36 -20.35 8.96
N PRO A 182 8.26 -20.51 10.32
CA PRO A 182 9.07 -19.72 11.25
C PRO A 182 10.58 -19.82 11.02
N GLN A 183 11.10 -20.95 10.53
CA GLN A 183 12.52 -21.14 10.22
C GLN A 183 12.97 -20.36 8.99
N THR A 184 12.03 -19.97 8.13
CA THR A 184 12.34 -19.14 6.95
C THR A 184 12.48 -17.66 7.30
N VAL A 185 12.09 -17.25 8.51
CA VAL A 185 12.13 -15.86 8.97
C VAL A 185 13.54 -15.51 9.43
N LYS A 186 14.25 -14.76 8.60
CA LYS A 186 15.63 -14.31 8.85
C LYS A 186 15.67 -12.80 8.85
N TRP A 187 15.71 -12.21 10.04
CA TRP A 187 15.69 -10.76 10.19
C TRP A 187 17.03 -10.23 10.70
N LEU A 188 17.34 -9.02 10.29
CA LEU A 188 18.48 -8.23 10.74
C LEU A 188 18.00 -7.12 11.68
N ASN A 189 18.91 -6.61 12.50
CA ASN A 189 18.69 -5.36 13.24
C ASN A 189 19.07 -4.13 12.37
N GLY A 190 18.90 -2.94 12.92
CA GLY A 190 19.26 -1.67 12.26
C GLY A 190 20.77 -1.45 12.02
N SER A 191 21.62 -2.42 12.33
CA SER A 191 23.05 -2.46 11.98
C SER A 191 23.41 -3.64 11.06
N GLY A 192 22.41 -4.30 10.47
CA GLY A 192 22.63 -5.44 9.58
C GLY A 192 23.08 -6.73 10.28
N GLN A 193 22.97 -6.82 11.61
CA GLN A 193 23.32 -8.04 12.36
C GLN A 193 22.10 -8.92 12.51
N PRO A 194 22.26 -10.26 12.49
CA PRO A 194 21.15 -11.19 12.67
C PRO A 194 20.41 -10.94 13.99
N MET A 195 19.08 -10.95 13.92
CA MET A 195 18.23 -10.92 15.12
C MET A 195 18.24 -12.28 15.80
N GLU A 196 18.27 -12.26 17.14
CA GLU A 196 18.04 -13.48 17.92
C GLU A 196 16.63 -14.00 17.62
N GLU A 197 16.49 -15.31 17.42
CA GLU A 197 15.23 -15.97 17.04
C GLU A 197 14.04 -15.55 17.94
N TYR A 198 14.28 -15.44 19.24
CA TYR A 198 13.28 -15.00 20.21
C TYR A 198 12.67 -13.62 19.88
N PHE A 199 13.47 -12.69 19.34
CA PHE A 199 13.02 -11.32 19.01
C PHE A 199 12.61 -11.15 17.57
N THR A 200 12.66 -12.18 16.75
CA THR A 200 12.41 -12.11 15.32
C THR A 200 11.00 -11.58 15.04
N PHE A 201 9.99 -12.12 15.69
CA PHE A 201 8.60 -11.72 15.44
C PHE A 201 7.80 -11.46 16.73
N ARG A 202 8.49 -11.14 17.83
CA ARG A 202 7.88 -10.90 19.15
C ARG A 202 8.35 -9.60 19.79
N GLY A 203 7.46 -9.00 20.57
CA GLY A 203 7.73 -7.77 21.30
C GLY A 203 7.70 -6.52 20.41
N TRP A 204 7.67 -5.36 21.05
CA TRP A 204 7.61 -4.06 20.37
C TRP A 204 8.87 -3.21 20.62
N ARG A 205 9.88 -3.76 21.26
CA ARG A 205 11.11 -3.08 21.65
C ARG A 205 12.34 -3.95 21.40
N SER A 206 13.45 -3.29 21.11
CA SER A 206 14.79 -3.87 21.15
C SER A 206 15.29 -4.04 22.60
N ILE A 207 16.32 -4.85 22.75
CA ILE A 207 17.19 -4.94 23.94
C ILE A 207 18.60 -4.55 23.53
N ARG A 208 19.52 -4.42 24.49
CA ARG A 208 20.90 -3.97 24.19
C ARG A 208 21.60 -4.83 23.15
N ARG A 209 21.34 -6.14 23.11
CA ARG A 209 21.96 -7.06 22.13
C ARG A 209 21.36 -6.98 20.72
N THR A 210 20.11 -6.54 20.60
CA THR A 210 19.40 -6.42 19.30
C THR A 210 19.36 -4.98 18.79
N LEU A 211 19.94 -4.04 19.54
CA LEU A 211 20.03 -2.65 19.16
C LEU A 211 21.00 -2.48 17.98
N GLY A 212 20.67 -1.56 17.06
CA GLY A 212 21.55 -1.19 15.97
C GLY A 212 21.02 0.02 15.21
N TYR A 213 21.94 0.88 14.73
CA TYR A 213 21.63 2.14 14.03
C TYR A 213 22.51 2.37 12.79
N ASP A 214 23.48 1.49 12.51
CA ASP A 214 24.48 1.74 11.46
C ASP A 214 23.89 1.65 10.03
N TRP A 215 22.82 0.91 9.86
CA TRP A 215 22.11 0.79 8.58
C TRP A 215 20.88 1.68 8.50
N ALA A 216 20.09 1.72 9.58
CA ALA A 216 18.90 2.54 9.64
C ALA A 216 18.47 2.83 11.08
N GLN A 217 17.84 3.97 11.25
CA GLN A 217 17.12 4.34 12.47
C GLN A 217 15.77 4.96 12.12
N MET A 218 14.79 4.81 13.02
CA MET A 218 13.50 5.47 12.89
C MET A 218 13.48 6.68 13.82
N ASN A 219 13.64 7.87 13.26
CA ASN A 219 13.57 9.11 14.03
C ASN A 219 12.13 9.35 14.47
N HIS A 220 11.91 9.43 15.78
CA HIS A 220 10.59 9.57 16.36
C HIS A 220 10.45 10.98 16.98
N TYR A 221 9.73 11.86 16.29
CA TYR A 221 9.48 13.26 16.64
C TYR A 221 8.15 13.40 17.41
N ALA A 222 8.05 12.71 18.54
CA ALA A 222 6.81 12.60 19.32
C ALA A 222 6.33 13.93 19.92
N VAL A 223 7.22 14.86 20.19
CA VAL A 223 6.92 16.12 20.88
C VAL A 223 7.02 17.35 19.98
N LYS A 224 8.07 17.51 19.20
CA LYS A 224 8.36 18.73 18.42
C LYS A 224 8.51 19.95 19.36
N SER A 225 8.11 21.15 18.92
CA SER A 225 8.11 22.34 19.81
C SER A 225 7.00 22.29 20.87
N VAL A 226 7.10 23.14 21.91
CA VAL A 226 6.05 23.28 22.92
C VAL A 226 4.71 23.68 22.30
N ASP A 227 4.72 24.60 21.35
CA ASP A 227 3.52 24.97 20.58
C ASP A 227 2.92 23.81 19.80
N SER A 228 3.75 23.05 19.10
CA SER A 228 3.31 21.86 18.35
C SER A 228 2.68 20.84 19.29
N TYR A 229 3.25 20.67 20.47
CA TYR A 229 2.71 19.80 21.50
C TYR A 229 1.38 20.30 22.06
N ALA A 230 1.25 21.62 22.26
CA ALA A 230 0.00 22.24 22.70
C ALA A 230 -1.13 22.01 21.69
N VAL A 231 -0.87 22.23 20.39
CA VAL A 231 -1.84 21.92 19.31
C VAL A 231 -2.25 20.45 19.37
N ARG A 232 -1.28 19.53 19.51
CA ARG A 232 -1.54 18.10 19.60
C ARG A 232 -2.35 17.71 20.85
N LYS A 233 -2.07 18.32 21.98
CA LYS A 233 -2.80 18.11 23.24
C LYS A 233 -4.25 18.56 23.13
N PHE A 234 -4.49 19.76 22.63
CA PHE A 234 -5.83 20.36 22.58
C PHE A 234 -6.72 19.73 21.49
N ARG A 235 -6.14 19.15 20.41
CA ARG A 235 -6.92 18.38 19.42
C ARG A 235 -7.25 16.94 19.86
N GLY A 236 -6.54 16.41 20.86
CA GLY A 236 -6.63 15.01 21.29
C GLY A 236 -5.81 14.05 20.42
N ASN A 237 -5.83 12.76 20.77
CA ASN A 237 -5.08 11.75 20.06
C ASN A 237 -5.97 10.80 19.25
N VAL A 238 -5.36 10.13 18.28
CA VAL A 238 -6.00 9.19 17.36
C VAL A 238 -6.74 8.05 18.06
N ASN A 239 -6.26 7.59 19.23
CA ASN A 239 -6.85 6.48 19.97
C ASN A 239 -7.80 6.94 21.11
N ASN A 240 -8.19 8.22 21.13
CA ASN A 240 -9.07 8.84 22.14
C ASN A 240 -8.67 8.54 23.60
N LYS A 241 -7.36 8.42 23.87
CA LYS A 241 -6.85 8.28 25.23
C LYS A 241 -6.85 9.65 25.88
N ALA A 242 -7.67 9.82 26.93
CA ALA A 242 -7.61 10.99 27.79
C ALA A 242 -6.21 11.11 28.39
N ASP A 243 -5.74 12.34 28.57
CA ASP A 243 -4.49 12.72 29.26
C ASP A 243 -3.19 12.03 28.81
N LYS A 244 -3.14 11.48 27.57
CA LYS A 244 -1.88 10.95 27.04
C LYS A 244 -0.79 12.03 26.97
N TYR A 245 -1.16 13.26 26.57
CA TYR A 245 -0.22 14.36 26.36
C TYR A 245 -0.10 15.22 27.62
N ASN A 246 0.69 14.74 28.58
CA ASN A 246 1.01 15.40 29.86
C ASN A 246 2.52 15.62 30.01
N SER A 247 2.95 16.22 31.11
CA SER A 247 4.36 16.51 31.40
C SER A 247 5.22 15.26 31.55
N ASP A 248 4.66 14.15 32.05
CA ASP A 248 5.39 12.87 32.14
C ASP A 248 5.70 12.29 30.76
N TYR A 249 4.72 12.34 29.84
CA TYR A 249 4.94 11.92 28.46
C TYR A 249 5.98 12.82 27.78
N TRP A 250 5.90 14.15 27.99
CA TRP A 250 6.88 15.10 27.50
C TRP A 250 8.27 14.76 28.03
N ALA A 251 8.46 14.62 29.35
CA ALA A 251 9.75 14.31 29.97
C ALA A 251 10.37 13.01 29.41
N LEU A 252 9.55 12.05 28.99
CA LEU A 252 10.00 10.81 28.36
C LEU A 252 10.44 11.01 26.91
N GLN A 253 9.86 11.96 26.20
CA GLN A 253 10.05 12.12 24.76
C GLN A 253 10.91 13.33 24.39
N ASP A 254 10.99 14.35 25.25
CA ASP A 254 11.82 15.52 25.03
C ASP A 254 13.28 15.27 25.43
N ARG A 255 13.96 14.49 24.59
CA ARG A 255 15.37 14.10 24.79
C ARG A 255 16.27 14.83 23.82
N ASN A 256 17.18 15.64 24.35
CA ASN A 256 18.00 16.60 23.60
C ASN A 256 19.50 16.46 23.90
N GLU A 257 19.92 15.31 24.42
CA GLU A 257 21.27 15.11 24.98
C GLU A 257 22.37 14.96 23.91
N VAL A 258 22.00 14.53 22.70
CA VAL A 258 22.95 14.26 21.62
C VAL A 258 22.45 14.86 20.32
N GLU A 259 23.29 15.65 19.65
CA GLU A 259 22.99 16.10 18.29
C GLU A 259 23.09 14.92 17.31
N ASP A 260 22.07 14.74 16.46
CA ASP A 260 21.99 13.72 15.42
C ASP A 260 21.42 14.34 14.15
N ARG A 261 22.26 14.51 13.14
CA ARG A 261 21.91 15.10 11.83
C ARG A 261 21.92 14.08 10.71
N ALA A 262 22.00 12.79 11.01
CA ALA A 262 22.13 11.75 9.98
C ALA A 262 21.02 11.80 8.93
N ILE A 263 19.78 12.10 9.33
CA ILE A 263 18.61 12.22 8.44
C ILE A 263 18.75 13.33 7.39
N LEU A 264 19.56 14.38 7.67
CA LEU A 264 19.72 15.52 6.77
C LEU A 264 20.39 15.16 5.44
N ARG A 265 21.00 13.98 5.35
CA ARG A 265 21.51 13.46 4.06
C ARG A 265 20.41 13.34 3.00
N HIS A 266 19.14 13.16 3.43
CA HIS A 266 17.98 13.10 2.55
C HIS A 266 17.37 14.48 2.26
N ALA A 267 17.81 15.55 2.95
CA ALA A 267 17.22 16.88 2.85
C ALA A 267 17.26 17.48 1.43
N PRO A 268 18.34 17.35 0.64
CA PRO A 268 18.36 17.88 -0.72
C PRO A 268 17.25 17.25 -1.59
N ARG A 269 17.18 15.91 -1.60
CA ARG A 269 16.17 15.20 -2.41
C ARG A 269 14.74 15.44 -1.89
N ARG A 270 14.55 15.49 -0.58
CA ARG A 270 13.28 15.87 0.03
C ARG A 270 12.85 17.28 -0.42
N ALA A 271 13.78 18.25 -0.42
CA ALA A 271 13.48 19.62 -0.84
C ALA A 271 13.06 19.69 -2.32
N GLU A 272 13.72 18.95 -3.20
CA GLU A 272 13.33 18.83 -4.61
C GLU A 272 11.90 18.29 -4.77
N ILE A 273 11.59 17.18 -4.07
CA ILE A 273 10.26 16.57 -4.11
C ILE A 273 9.23 17.52 -3.50
N MET A 274 9.55 18.18 -2.39
CA MET A 274 8.67 19.16 -1.77
C MET A 274 8.36 20.31 -2.72
N ALA A 275 9.37 20.83 -3.43
CA ALA A 275 9.19 21.87 -4.44
C ALA A 275 8.25 21.41 -5.56
N ALA A 276 8.45 20.20 -6.08
CA ALA A 276 7.58 19.63 -7.11
C ALA A 276 6.14 19.42 -6.63
N LEU A 277 5.93 18.98 -5.38
CA LEU A 277 4.59 18.89 -4.78
C LEU A 277 3.92 20.25 -4.65
N MET A 278 4.70 21.30 -4.37
CA MET A 278 4.21 22.67 -4.22
C MET A 278 3.91 23.38 -5.55
N GLU A 279 4.32 22.83 -6.68
CA GLU A 279 3.91 23.28 -8.02
C GLU A 279 2.42 22.98 -8.28
N ASP A 280 1.86 21.95 -7.62
CA ASP A 280 0.43 21.68 -7.70
C ASP A 280 -0.37 22.74 -6.93
N PRO A 281 -1.25 23.51 -7.61
CA PRO A 281 -1.93 24.64 -6.98
C PRO A 281 -2.92 24.22 -5.87
N VAL A 282 -3.41 22.98 -5.92
CA VAL A 282 -4.32 22.46 -4.89
C VAL A 282 -3.54 22.08 -3.63
N LEU A 283 -2.46 21.33 -3.77
CA LEU A 283 -1.58 20.99 -2.64
C LEU A 283 -0.99 22.24 -1.99
N ASN A 284 -0.51 23.18 -2.80
CA ASN A 284 0.03 24.45 -2.34
C ASN A 284 -0.98 25.20 -1.45
N ARG A 285 -2.19 25.42 -1.97
CA ARG A 285 -3.26 26.09 -1.23
C ARG A 285 -3.62 25.35 0.06
N LEU A 286 -3.78 24.03 0.00
CA LEU A 286 -4.16 23.23 1.17
C LEU A 286 -3.07 23.24 2.23
N HIS A 287 -1.81 23.16 1.83
CA HIS A 287 -0.66 23.21 2.74
C HIS A 287 -0.60 24.54 3.49
N PHE A 288 -0.64 25.67 2.76
CA PHE A 288 -0.60 26.97 3.42
C PHE A 288 -1.84 27.23 4.29
N ALA A 289 -3.01 26.81 3.86
CA ALA A 289 -4.23 26.88 4.68
C ALA A 289 -4.11 26.06 5.98
N ALA A 290 -3.42 24.91 5.95
CA ALA A 290 -3.16 24.11 7.15
C ALA A 290 -2.19 24.82 8.11
N LEU A 291 -1.11 25.42 7.59
CA LEU A 291 -0.16 26.20 8.39
C LEU A 291 -0.84 27.41 9.06
N GLU A 292 -1.58 28.20 8.29
CA GLU A 292 -2.34 29.36 8.79
C GLU A 292 -3.35 28.96 9.86
N ARG A 293 -4.03 27.81 9.69
CA ARG A 293 -4.96 27.28 10.69
C ARG A 293 -4.28 26.94 12.02
N VAL A 294 -3.08 26.36 11.97
CA VAL A 294 -2.28 26.10 13.19
C VAL A 294 -1.89 27.40 13.86
N GLU A 295 -1.39 28.37 13.10
CA GLU A 295 -0.99 29.68 13.62
C GLU A 295 -2.15 30.44 14.24
N ALA A 296 -3.33 30.43 13.61
CA ALA A 296 -4.53 31.03 14.16
C ALA A 296 -4.95 30.36 15.49
N ARG A 297 -4.94 29.00 15.52
CA ARG A 297 -5.23 28.26 16.76
C ARG A 297 -4.24 28.57 17.88
N LEU A 298 -2.95 28.65 17.55
CA LEU A 298 -1.91 29.00 18.51
C LEU A 298 -2.05 30.41 19.02
N ALA A 299 -2.41 31.37 18.18
CA ALA A 299 -2.68 32.76 18.60
C ALA A 299 -3.79 32.83 19.65
N ASP A 300 -4.80 31.95 19.54
CA ASP A 300 -5.86 31.86 20.54
C ASP A 300 -5.44 31.08 21.80
N TYR A 301 -4.75 29.94 21.64
CA TYR A 301 -4.28 29.12 22.76
C TYR A 301 -3.31 29.92 23.67
N ARG A 302 -2.38 30.67 23.09
CA ARG A 302 -1.38 31.46 23.83
C ARG A 302 -1.98 32.50 24.74
N LYS A 303 -3.24 32.92 24.53
CA LYS A 303 -3.99 33.84 25.39
C LYS A 303 -4.59 33.16 26.63
N THR A 304 -4.62 31.83 26.68
CA THR A 304 -5.29 31.04 27.72
C THR A 304 -4.34 30.70 28.87
N GLU A 305 -4.86 30.72 30.11
CA GLU A 305 -4.13 30.25 31.30
C GLU A 305 -3.71 28.77 31.14
N ALA A 306 -4.55 27.95 30.49
CA ALA A 306 -4.26 26.54 30.26
C ALA A 306 -3.00 26.35 29.40
N TYR A 307 -2.79 27.21 28.40
CA TYR A 307 -1.57 27.17 27.60
C TYR A 307 -0.35 27.61 28.41
N GLN A 308 -0.46 28.68 29.20
CA GLN A 308 0.66 29.18 30.02
C GLN A 308 1.09 28.10 31.03
N ALA A 309 0.12 27.50 31.75
CA ALA A 309 0.40 26.40 32.67
C ALA A 309 1.03 25.18 31.98
N LEU A 310 0.55 24.84 30.78
CA LEU A 310 1.15 23.75 29.99
C LEU A 310 2.59 24.09 29.62
N ARG A 311 2.85 25.26 29.05
CA ARG A 311 4.18 25.71 28.63
C ARG A 311 5.17 25.66 29.79
N ASP A 312 4.81 26.26 30.94
CA ASP A 312 5.68 26.31 32.10
C ASP A 312 5.97 24.89 32.63
N GLY A 313 4.96 24.04 32.67
CA GLY A 313 5.12 22.63 33.04
C GLY A 313 6.01 21.84 32.11
N LEU A 314 5.94 22.06 30.79
CA LEU A 314 6.78 21.38 29.79
C LEU A 314 8.23 21.88 29.86
N VAL A 315 8.45 23.20 29.99
CA VAL A 315 9.79 23.79 30.15
C VAL A 315 10.46 23.26 31.43
N ALA A 316 9.72 23.19 32.54
CA ALA A 316 10.22 22.59 33.77
C ALA A 316 10.56 21.10 33.60
N ALA A 317 9.72 20.36 32.88
CA ALA A 317 9.96 18.95 32.61
C ALA A 317 11.19 18.71 31.71
N SER A 318 11.47 19.61 30.76
CA SER A 318 12.68 19.57 29.91
C SER A 318 13.97 19.78 30.72
N ALA A 319 13.90 20.52 31.81
CA ALA A 319 15.06 20.78 32.70
C ALA A 319 15.44 19.56 33.55
N VAL A 320 14.61 18.53 33.64
CA VAL A 320 14.89 17.32 34.41
C VAL A 320 15.98 16.49 33.73
N PRO A 321 17.15 16.26 34.41
CA PRO A 321 18.23 15.46 33.82
C PRO A 321 17.78 14.04 33.47
N ILE A 322 18.30 13.50 32.36
CA ILE A 322 17.97 12.15 31.87
C ILE A 322 18.19 11.05 32.94
N THR A 323 19.15 11.26 33.85
CA THR A 323 19.46 10.34 34.95
C THR A 323 18.37 10.30 36.02
N GLN A 324 17.56 11.35 36.14
CA GLN A 324 16.45 11.46 37.09
C GLN A 324 15.12 10.98 36.46
N VAL A 325 15.05 10.92 35.14
CA VAL A 325 13.92 10.30 34.47
C VAL A 325 14.03 8.79 34.71
N GLU A 326 13.21 8.25 35.62
CA GLU A 326 13.23 6.82 35.96
C GLU A 326 13.09 5.92 34.72
N ALA A 327 14.21 5.49 34.21
CA ALA A 327 14.27 4.46 33.19
C ALA A 327 14.22 3.10 33.87
N LYS A 328 13.03 2.62 34.24
CA LYS A 328 12.92 1.22 34.69
C LYS A 328 13.42 0.33 33.55
N PRO A 329 14.52 -0.43 33.73
CA PRO A 329 14.92 -1.39 32.72
C PRO A 329 13.73 -2.33 32.48
N PRO A 330 13.50 -2.77 31.24
CA PRO A 330 12.50 -3.81 31.01
C PRO A 330 12.81 -4.96 31.97
N LYS A 331 11.85 -5.31 32.82
CA LYS A 331 11.99 -6.51 33.67
C LYS A 331 12.40 -7.63 32.74
N ALA A 332 13.51 -8.29 33.06
CA ALA A 332 13.90 -9.51 32.38
C ALA A 332 12.70 -10.48 32.47
N ARG A 333 11.94 -10.58 31.41
CA ARG A 333 10.82 -11.51 31.34
C ARG A 333 11.38 -12.82 30.84
N ASP A 334 11.03 -13.89 31.55
CA ASP A 334 11.36 -15.24 31.15
C ASP A 334 10.84 -15.51 29.73
N PRO A 335 11.70 -15.78 28.75
CA PRO A 335 11.33 -16.05 27.38
C PRO A 335 10.25 -17.13 27.25
N ALA A 336 10.34 -18.19 28.03
CA ALA A 336 9.37 -19.27 28.04
C ALA A 336 7.99 -18.83 28.52
N LYS A 337 7.92 -17.98 29.56
CA LYS A 337 6.65 -17.41 30.04
C LYS A 337 5.99 -16.47 29.06
N ILE A 338 6.78 -15.70 28.30
CA ILE A 338 6.22 -14.84 27.24
C ILE A 338 5.70 -15.71 26.08
N ALA A 339 6.44 -16.73 25.68
CA ALA A 339 6.02 -17.67 24.66
C ALA A 339 4.70 -18.37 25.05
N GLU A 340 4.60 -18.82 26.30
CA GLU A 340 3.38 -19.41 26.84
C GLU A 340 2.20 -18.44 26.89
N LEU A 341 2.44 -17.19 27.33
CA LEU A 341 1.40 -16.15 27.37
C LEU A 341 0.90 -15.79 25.95
N MET A 342 1.80 -15.67 25.00
CA MET A 342 1.47 -15.41 23.59
C MET A 342 0.69 -16.59 23.00
N SER A 343 1.13 -17.82 23.24
CA SER A 343 0.43 -19.03 22.81
C SER A 343 -0.99 -19.11 23.40
N ARG A 344 -1.18 -18.72 24.68
CA ARG A 344 -2.52 -18.65 25.31
C ARG A 344 -3.41 -17.57 24.70
N VAL A 345 -2.85 -16.40 24.40
CA VAL A 345 -3.60 -15.32 23.74
C VAL A 345 -3.99 -15.74 22.32
N GLU A 346 -3.07 -16.37 21.60
CA GLU A 346 -3.31 -16.88 20.25
C GLU A 346 -4.35 -18.01 20.24
N LYS A 347 -4.31 -18.94 21.20
CA LYS A 347 -5.35 -19.95 21.40
C LYS A 347 -6.71 -19.34 21.68
N LYS A 348 -6.80 -18.35 22.58
CA LYS A 348 -8.06 -17.64 22.87
C LYS A 348 -8.63 -16.93 21.65
N VAL A 349 -7.77 -16.37 20.78
CA VAL A 349 -8.20 -15.75 19.52
C VAL A 349 -8.62 -16.84 18.52
N ALA A 350 -7.95 -18.01 18.53
CA ALA A 350 -8.31 -19.13 17.68
C ALA A 350 -9.64 -19.81 18.08
N GLU A 351 -10.03 -19.71 19.34
CA GLU A 351 -11.32 -20.23 19.86
C GLU A 351 -12.54 -19.36 19.47
N LYS A 352 -12.32 -18.12 19.01
CA LYS A 352 -13.42 -17.28 18.53
C LYS A 352 -13.98 -17.81 17.20
N PRO A 353 -15.30 -17.72 16.99
CA PRO A 353 -15.93 -18.09 15.71
C PRO A 353 -15.25 -17.37 14.52
N VAL A 354 -15.13 -18.06 13.40
CA VAL A 354 -14.49 -17.51 12.18
C VAL A 354 -15.16 -16.21 11.73
N SER A 355 -16.48 -16.05 11.96
CA SER A 355 -17.22 -14.82 11.71
C SER A 355 -16.76 -13.63 12.55
N GLU A 356 -16.28 -13.84 13.76
CA GLU A 356 -15.73 -12.77 14.62
C GLU A 356 -14.25 -12.47 14.32
N ARG A 357 -13.59 -13.31 13.49
CA ARG A 357 -12.20 -13.14 13.04
C ARG A 357 -12.10 -12.46 11.67
N ARG A 358 -13.19 -12.40 10.92
CA ARG A 358 -13.21 -11.82 9.58
C ARG A 358 -13.20 -10.29 9.64
N ASN A 359 -12.25 -9.71 8.94
CA ASN A 359 -12.32 -8.32 8.53
C ASN A 359 -13.46 -8.19 7.52
N THR A 360 -14.39 -7.28 7.73
CA THR A 360 -15.35 -6.89 6.69
C THR A 360 -14.58 -6.04 5.67
N PRO A 361 -14.79 -6.24 4.37
CA PRO A 361 -14.30 -5.30 3.36
C PRO A 361 -14.75 -3.88 3.72
N VAL A 362 -13.95 -2.89 3.38
CA VAL A 362 -14.30 -1.48 3.58
C VAL A 362 -15.56 -1.22 2.76
N GLU A 363 -16.69 -0.88 3.43
CA GLU A 363 -17.87 -0.35 2.74
C GLU A 363 -17.47 0.98 2.10
N GLY A 364 -17.66 1.11 0.80
CA GLY A 364 -17.32 2.32 0.03
C GLY A 364 -16.25 2.10 -1.03
N TRP A 365 -15.64 0.92 -1.14
CA TRP A 365 -15.04 0.51 -2.40
C TRP A 365 -16.17 0.12 -3.34
N ASN A 366 -16.49 1.02 -4.25
CA ASN A 366 -17.38 0.67 -5.34
C ASN A 366 -16.69 -0.41 -6.15
N ALA A 367 -17.28 -1.60 -6.14
CA ALA A 367 -16.89 -2.68 -7.05
C ALA A 367 -17.10 -2.30 -8.54
N GLU A 368 -17.59 -1.10 -8.79
CA GLU A 368 -17.70 -0.49 -10.11
C GLU A 368 -16.41 0.17 -10.60
N ASP A 369 -15.49 0.56 -9.69
CA ASP A 369 -14.11 0.86 -10.05
C ASP A 369 -13.36 -0.47 -10.07
N ASP A 370 -13.07 -0.98 -11.25
CA ASP A 370 -12.39 -2.27 -11.46
C ASP A 370 -10.94 -2.33 -10.93
N GLY A 371 -10.54 -1.41 -10.09
CA GLY A 371 -9.21 -1.29 -9.51
C GLY A 371 -8.10 -0.89 -10.48
N THR A 372 -8.40 -0.82 -11.78
CA THR A 372 -7.43 -0.51 -12.84
C THR A 372 -7.70 0.86 -13.46
N TYR A 373 -8.95 1.17 -13.78
CA TYR A 373 -9.32 2.39 -14.50
C TYR A 373 -10.26 3.27 -13.67
N LEU A 374 -10.01 4.57 -13.73
CA LEU A 374 -10.97 5.58 -13.29
C LEU A 374 -12.12 5.66 -14.29
N GLY A 375 -13.30 6.12 -13.87
CA GLY A 375 -14.40 6.41 -14.77
C GLY A 375 -13.93 7.37 -15.88
N VAL A 376 -13.69 6.83 -17.07
CA VAL A 376 -13.19 7.60 -18.21
C VAL A 376 -14.35 8.39 -18.77
N ALA A 377 -14.30 9.73 -18.65
CA ALA A 377 -15.19 10.59 -19.40
C ALA A 377 -14.95 10.39 -20.91
N ASP A 378 -16.03 10.36 -21.68
CA ASP A 378 -15.99 10.18 -23.15
C ASP A 378 -15.12 11.24 -23.87
N ASP A 379 -14.76 12.34 -23.18
CA ASP A 379 -14.01 13.48 -23.69
C ASP A 379 -12.49 13.42 -23.45
N LEU A 380 -11.91 12.28 -23.13
CA LEU A 380 -10.46 12.12 -23.00
C LEU A 380 -9.74 12.22 -24.35
N ALA A 381 -9.69 13.44 -24.90
CA ALA A 381 -8.73 13.73 -25.96
C ALA A 381 -7.30 13.58 -25.40
N PRO A 382 -6.38 12.91 -26.10
CA PRO A 382 -4.98 12.93 -25.72
C PRO A 382 -4.48 14.35 -26.02
N ASP A 383 -4.23 15.08 -24.97
CA ASP A 383 -3.60 16.38 -25.09
C ASP A 383 -2.07 16.30 -25.28
N GLY A 384 -1.53 15.08 -25.44
CA GLY A 384 -0.10 14.86 -25.66
C GLY A 384 0.77 15.24 -24.46
N THR A 385 0.16 15.54 -23.31
CA THR A 385 0.87 16.06 -22.13
C THR A 385 1.28 14.98 -21.13
N CYS A 386 0.89 13.71 -21.33
CA CYS A 386 1.32 12.62 -20.46
C CYS A 386 2.56 11.92 -21.01
N ASP A 387 3.40 11.44 -20.09
CA ASP A 387 4.56 10.62 -20.43
C ASP A 387 4.11 9.24 -20.93
N TRP A 388 4.89 8.66 -21.85
CA TRP A 388 4.71 7.30 -22.31
C TRP A 388 5.78 6.40 -21.68
N VAL A 389 5.36 5.32 -21.11
CA VAL A 389 6.22 4.40 -20.33
C VAL A 389 6.17 3.00 -20.92
N SER A 390 7.33 2.38 -21.11
CA SER A 390 7.40 1.01 -21.61
C SER A 390 7.00 0.00 -20.54
N ASN A 391 6.04 -0.86 -20.87
CA ASN A 391 5.59 -1.99 -20.06
C ASN A 391 5.61 -3.25 -20.90
N HIS A 392 6.52 -4.19 -20.60
CA HIS A 392 6.65 -5.44 -21.34
C HIS A 392 6.69 -5.25 -22.87
N ASP A 393 7.51 -4.31 -23.33
CA ASP A 393 7.71 -3.93 -24.74
C ASP A 393 6.50 -3.22 -25.39
N ILE A 394 5.51 -2.79 -24.61
CA ILE A 394 4.39 -1.95 -25.08
C ILE A 394 4.49 -0.59 -24.41
N GLU A 395 4.53 0.49 -25.19
CA GLU A 395 4.45 1.85 -24.67
C GLU A 395 3.01 2.20 -24.30
N LEU A 396 2.80 2.61 -23.04
CA LEU A 396 1.51 2.98 -22.48
C LEU A 396 1.56 4.43 -21.97
N PRO A 397 0.46 5.19 -22.09
CA PRO A 397 0.39 6.56 -21.55
C PRO A 397 0.26 6.53 -20.03
N ALA A 398 1.09 7.28 -19.31
CA ALA A 398 1.01 7.43 -17.86
C ALA A 398 0.00 8.54 -17.49
N ASP A 399 -1.27 8.35 -17.81
CA ASP A 399 -2.32 9.35 -17.61
C ASP A 399 -3.11 9.11 -16.33
N ALA A 400 -2.94 10.00 -15.34
CA ALA A 400 -3.64 9.94 -14.05
C ALA A 400 -5.17 10.15 -14.15
N ARG A 401 -5.69 10.54 -15.31
CA ARG A 401 -7.13 10.65 -15.57
C ARG A 401 -7.75 9.31 -15.99
N VAL A 402 -6.92 8.36 -16.40
CA VAL A 402 -7.34 7.05 -16.92
C VAL A 402 -7.15 5.96 -15.88
N PHE A 403 -6.01 5.96 -15.21
CA PHE A 403 -5.61 4.88 -14.33
C PHE A 403 -5.85 5.23 -12.87
N THR A 404 -6.30 4.25 -12.10
CA THR A 404 -6.29 4.37 -10.64
C THR A 404 -4.85 4.58 -10.16
N PRO A 405 -4.62 5.18 -8.98
CA PRO A 405 -3.27 5.37 -8.45
C PRO A 405 -2.45 4.09 -8.38
N VAL A 406 -3.09 2.96 -8.06
CA VAL A 406 -2.45 1.63 -8.04
C VAL A 406 -1.96 1.23 -9.43
N ALA A 407 -2.86 1.34 -10.42
CA ALA A 407 -2.55 0.98 -11.80
C ALA A 407 -1.50 1.91 -12.41
N LEU A 408 -1.60 3.22 -12.16
CA LEU A 408 -0.64 4.21 -12.62
C LEU A 408 0.77 3.96 -12.06
N ASN A 409 0.87 3.66 -10.78
CA ASN A 409 2.15 3.33 -10.16
C ASN A 409 2.75 2.03 -10.73
N ALA A 410 1.93 1.00 -10.93
CA ALA A 410 2.37 -0.22 -11.59
C ALA A 410 2.87 0.06 -13.02
N LEU A 411 2.17 0.93 -13.75
CA LEU A 411 2.53 1.36 -15.10
C LEU A 411 3.87 2.11 -15.11
N LEU A 412 4.05 3.09 -14.24
CA LEU A 412 5.29 3.89 -14.12
C LEU A 412 6.51 3.01 -13.78
N LYS A 413 6.31 1.90 -13.09
CA LYS A 413 7.35 0.92 -12.76
C LYS A 413 7.55 -0.18 -13.82
N GLY A 414 6.87 -0.10 -14.95
CA GLY A 414 6.93 -1.15 -15.99
C GLY A 414 6.29 -2.48 -15.56
N ARG A 415 5.36 -2.45 -14.60
CA ARG A 415 4.74 -3.63 -13.97
C ARG A 415 3.23 -3.73 -14.22
N PHE A 416 2.69 -2.89 -15.10
CA PHE A 416 1.26 -2.88 -15.41
C PHE A 416 0.81 -4.25 -15.93
N ASP A 417 -0.23 -4.78 -15.33
CA ASP A 417 -0.79 -6.11 -15.60
C ASP A 417 0.29 -7.20 -15.82
N ARG A 418 1.35 -7.13 -15.02
CA ARG A 418 2.56 -7.96 -15.12
C ARG A 418 2.27 -9.45 -15.18
N ARG A 419 1.25 -9.89 -14.44
CA ARG A 419 0.89 -11.31 -14.36
C ARG A 419 0.41 -11.83 -15.70
N ASN A 420 -0.56 -11.15 -16.30
CA ASN A 420 -1.07 -11.54 -17.61
C ASN A 420 -0.02 -11.34 -18.70
N ALA A 421 0.74 -10.24 -18.66
CA ALA A 421 1.79 -9.96 -19.65
C ALA A 421 2.89 -11.02 -19.69
N ARG A 422 3.21 -11.65 -18.55
CA ARG A 422 4.21 -12.73 -18.47
C ARG A 422 3.67 -14.08 -18.93
N ASN A 423 2.40 -14.35 -18.66
CA ASN A 423 1.82 -15.66 -18.88
C ASN A 423 1.12 -15.79 -20.23
N ILE A 424 0.95 -14.69 -20.98
CA ILE A 424 0.14 -14.67 -22.20
C ILE A 424 0.63 -15.66 -23.25
N GLU A 425 1.92 -15.85 -23.40
CA GLU A 425 2.47 -16.81 -24.36
C GLU A 425 2.06 -18.26 -24.01
N GLY A 426 2.12 -18.61 -22.73
CA GLY A 426 1.66 -19.92 -22.24
C GLY A 426 0.15 -20.08 -22.33
N TYR A 427 -0.61 -19.00 -22.14
CA TYR A 427 -2.07 -19.04 -22.33
C TYR A 427 -2.48 -19.28 -23.78
N LEU A 428 -1.64 -18.90 -24.73
CA LEU A 428 -1.92 -19.00 -26.16
C LEU A 428 -1.22 -20.20 -26.84
N GLU A 429 -0.58 -21.08 -26.08
CA GLU A 429 0.10 -22.26 -26.62
C GLU A 429 -0.88 -23.14 -27.36
N GLY A 430 -0.57 -23.42 -28.65
CA GLY A 430 -1.41 -24.23 -29.56
C GLY A 430 -2.69 -23.55 -30.03
N CYS A 431 -2.83 -22.22 -29.82
CA CYS A 431 -4.00 -21.43 -30.19
C CYS A 431 -3.59 -20.18 -30.96
N ASN A 432 -4.44 -19.71 -31.90
CA ASN A 432 -4.11 -18.59 -32.79
C ASN A 432 -5.18 -17.51 -32.85
N ARG A 433 -6.33 -17.67 -32.19
CA ARG A 433 -7.44 -16.73 -32.25
C ARG A 433 -7.95 -16.44 -30.85
N LEU A 434 -7.55 -15.28 -30.33
CA LEU A 434 -7.92 -14.82 -28.98
C LEU A 434 -9.12 -13.88 -29.03
N LEU A 435 -10.17 -14.17 -28.27
CA LEU A 435 -11.22 -13.23 -27.91
C LEU A 435 -10.98 -12.77 -26.46
N ASP A 436 -10.67 -11.49 -26.30
CA ASP A 436 -10.37 -10.85 -25.00
C ASP A 436 -11.51 -9.91 -24.60
N ILE A 437 -12.31 -10.31 -23.61
CA ILE A 437 -13.47 -9.57 -23.11
C ILE A 437 -13.10 -8.79 -21.85
N GLY A 438 -13.48 -7.51 -21.81
CA GLY A 438 -13.06 -6.57 -20.73
C GLY A 438 -11.59 -6.18 -20.86
N CYS A 439 -11.12 -6.00 -22.10
CA CYS A 439 -9.71 -5.79 -22.41
C CYS A 439 -9.12 -4.46 -21.90
N GLY A 440 -9.95 -3.55 -21.38
CA GLY A 440 -9.55 -2.20 -20.99
C GLY A 440 -8.89 -1.45 -22.15
N ILE A 441 -7.67 -0.98 -21.94
CA ILE A 441 -6.85 -0.34 -22.97
C ILE A 441 -6.19 -1.33 -23.96
N GLY A 442 -6.57 -2.59 -23.95
CA GLY A 442 -6.06 -3.59 -24.88
C GLY A 442 -4.61 -4.03 -24.65
N PHE A 443 -4.02 -3.76 -23.49
CA PHE A 443 -2.60 -4.02 -23.21
C PHE A 443 -2.22 -5.49 -23.42
N VAL A 444 -2.99 -6.44 -22.86
CA VAL A 444 -2.68 -7.88 -22.97
C VAL A 444 -2.83 -8.36 -24.42
N ALA A 445 -3.85 -7.87 -25.13
CA ALA A 445 -4.06 -8.14 -26.53
C ALA A 445 -2.87 -7.66 -27.40
N MET A 446 -2.41 -6.44 -27.17
CA MET A 446 -1.26 -5.86 -27.87
C MET A 446 0.03 -6.60 -27.55
N ARG A 447 0.24 -6.95 -26.27
CA ARG A 447 1.39 -7.77 -25.86
C ARG A 447 1.41 -9.13 -26.54
N ALA A 448 0.24 -9.77 -26.66
CA ALA A 448 0.10 -11.06 -27.35
C ALA A 448 0.47 -10.94 -28.85
N ILE A 449 -0.05 -9.94 -29.54
CA ILE A 449 0.22 -9.68 -30.96
C ILE A 449 1.69 -9.33 -31.21
N ALA A 450 2.30 -8.54 -30.34
CA ALA A 450 3.71 -8.17 -30.44
C ALA A 450 4.65 -9.40 -30.35
N ARG A 451 4.24 -10.42 -29.59
CA ARG A 451 5.02 -11.65 -29.39
C ARG A 451 4.73 -12.74 -30.40
N ARG A 452 3.50 -12.79 -30.94
CA ARG A 452 3.05 -13.86 -31.81
C ARG A 452 2.57 -13.31 -33.17
N ARG A 453 3.33 -13.57 -34.26
CA ARG A 453 3.02 -13.04 -35.60
C ARG A 453 1.82 -13.75 -36.24
N ASP A 454 1.55 -14.98 -35.86
CA ASP A 454 0.46 -15.83 -36.35
C ASP A 454 -0.88 -15.60 -35.61
N LEU A 455 -0.87 -14.78 -34.59
CA LEU A 455 -2.02 -14.55 -33.72
C LEU A 455 -2.97 -13.49 -34.30
N VAL A 456 -4.27 -13.78 -34.21
CA VAL A 456 -5.36 -12.81 -34.46
C VAL A 456 -6.13 -12.60 -33.18
N VAL A 457 -6.34 -11.33 -32.81
CA VAL A 457 -7.01 -10.94 -31.57
C VAL A 457 -8.21 -10.05 -31.85
N MET A 458 -9.34 -10.40 -31.26
CA MET A 458 -10.48 -9.52 -31.06
C MET A 458 -10.51 -9.12 -29.58
N ALA A 459 -10.32 -7.85 -29.30
CA ALA A 459 -10.36 -7.31 -27.94
C ALA A 459 -11.56 -6.36 -27.79
N GLN A 460 -12.37 -6.58 -26.77
CA GLN A 460 -13.61 -5.87 -26.53
C GLN A 460 -13.64 -5.30 -25.12
N ASP A 461 -14.09 -4.05 -25.00
CA ASP A 461 -14.46 -3.43 -23.73
C ASP A 461 -15.74 -2.59 -23.90
N ARG A 462 -16.57 -2.53 -22.85
CA ARG A 462 -17.83 -1.76 -22.89
C ARG A 462 -17.60 -0.25 -22.85
N ARG A 463 -16.42 0.18 -22.42
CA ARG A 463 -16.03 1.57 -22.25
C ARG A 463 -15.39 2.07 -23.55
N GLY A 464 -16.17 2.79 -24.35
CA GLY A 464 -15.72 3.31 -25.65
C GLY A 464 -14.44 4.16 -25.54
N GLY A 465 -14.33 5.01 -24.52
CA GLY A 465 -13.14 5.82 -24.26
C GLY A 465 -11.86 4.99 -24.08
N LEU A 466 -11.93 3.83 -23.42
CA LEU A 466 -10.78 2.93 -23.28
C LEU A 466 -10.42 2.27 -24.62
N ILE A 467 -11.40 1.93 -25.43
CA ILE A 467 -11.15 1.38 -26.78
C ILE A 467 -10.53 2.44 -27.70
N ASP A 468 -10.96 3.69 -27.61
CA ASP A 468 -10.34 4.77 -28.38
C ASP A 468 -8.90 5.05 -27.91
N LEU A 469 -8.64 4.95 -26.62
CA LEU A 469 -7.28 4.99 -26.09
C LEU A 469 -6.47 3.77 -26.58
N ALA A 470 -7.06 2.56 -26.56
CA ALA A 470 -6.42 1.35 -27.08
C ALA A 470 -6.01 1.49 -28.56
N LYS A 471 -6.84 2.10 -29.41
CA LYS A 471 -6.48 2.38 -30.82
C LYS A 471 -5.24 3.28 -30.92
N ARG A 472 -5.12 4.28 -30.05
CA ARG A 472 -3.95 5.20 -30.00
C ARG A 472 -2.71 4.50 -29.49
N ILE A 473 -2.85 3.66 -28.47
CA ILE A 473 -1.76 2.82 -27.95
C ILE A 473 -1.29 1.86 -29.05
N ALA A 474 -2.20 1.24 -29.77
CA ALA A 474 -1.86 0.37 -30.91
C ALA A 474 -1.09 1.14 -31.99
N ALA A 475 -1.52 2.35 -32.35
CA ALA A 475 -0.83 3.23 -33.31
C ALA A 475 0.58 3.59 -32.84
N ARG A 476 0.74 3.96 -31.57
CA ARG A 476 2.05 4.30 -30.97
C ARG A 476 3.03 3.11 -31.01
N ASN A 477 2.53 1.89 -30.87
CA ASN A 477 3.32 0.67 -30.86
C ASN A 477 3.43 -0.02 -32.24
N ASN A 478 3.00 0.63 -33.32
CA ASN A 478 2.98 0.06 -34.68
C ASN A 478 2.16 -1.24 -34.81
N LEU A 479 1.08 -1.37 -34.05
CA LEU A 479 0.18 -2.51 -34.01
C LEU A 479 -1.18 -2.22 -34.68
N THR A 480 -1.16 -1.51 -35.80
CA THR A 480 -2.37 -1.03 -36.50
C THR A 480 -2.93 -2.00 -37.53
N ASP A 481 -2.36 -3.18 -37.68
CA ASP A 481 -2.86 -4.22 -38.62
C ASP A 481 -4.22 -4.76 -38.13
N THR A 482 -5.30 -4.24 -38.73
CA THR A 482 -6.68 -4.62 -38.38
C THR A 482 -7.03 -6.06 -38.80
N SER A 483 -6.21 -6.71 -39.61
CA SER A 483 -6.37 -8.14 -39.88
C SER A 483 -5.97 -9.02 -38.70
N ARG A 484 -5.08 -8.47 -37.82
CA ARG A 484 -4.56 -9.16 -36.64
C ARG A 484 -5.12 -8.65 -35.33
N LEU A 485 -5.34 -7.34 -35.18
CA LEU A 485 -5.89 -6.73 -33.98
C LEU A 485 -7.18 -5.98 -34.30
N LYS A 486 -8.29 -6.47 -33.76
CA LYS A 486 -9.58 -5.80 -33.82
C LYS A 486 -9.96 -5.31 -32.44
N LEU A 487 -10.21 -4.00 -32.29
CA LEU A 487 -10.63 -3.34 -31.07
C LEU A 487 -12.10 -2.93 -31.21
N SER A 488 -12.95 -3.34 -30.27
CA SER A 488 -14.41 -3.15 -30.33
C SER A 488 -14.97 -2.63 -29.01
N ASP A 489 -15.81 -1.63 -29.06
CA ASP A 489 -16.65 -1.12 -27.97
C ASP A 489 -18.09 -1.67 -28.00
N GLY A 490 -18.33 -2.67 -28.84
CA GLY A 490 -19.65 -3.31 -28.99
C GLY A 490 -20.20 -3.83 -27.66
N LYS A 491 -21.43 -3.49 -27.34
CA LYS A 491 -22.09 -3.99 -26.14
C LYS A 491 -22.28 -5.50 -26.21
N LEU A 492 -21.91 -6.18 -25.11
CA LEU A 492 -22.28 -7.59 -24.93
C LEU A 492 -23.72 -7.63 -24.45
N VAL A 493 -24.65 -7.80 -25.37
CA VAL A 493 -26.09 -8.01 -25.03
C VAL A 493 -26.29 -9.48 -24.68
N PHE A 494 -26.94 -9.74 -23.56
CA PHE A 494 -27.17 -11.09 -23.05
C PHE A 494 -28.62 -11.50 -23.21
N ALA A 495 -28.86 -12.76 -23.52
CA ALA A 495 -30.09 -13.38 -23.96
C ALA A 495 -31.34 -13.32 -23.03
N ASN A 496 -31.41 -12.41 -22.07
CA ASN A 496 -32.63 -12.17 -21.27
C ASN A 496 -33.51 -11.02 -21.82
N GLU A 497 -33.05 -10.35 -22.88
CA GLU A 497 -33.88 -9.41 -23.64
C GLU A 497 -34.25 -10.07 -24.98
N PRO A 498 -35.52 -10.25 -25.30
CA PRO A 498 -36.00 -11.15 -26.35
C PRO A 498 -35.59 -10.82 -27.79
N ASP A 499 -35.13 -9.60 -28.06
CA ASP A 499 -35.00 -9.09 -29.43
C ASP A 499 -33.60 -8.85 -29.97
N ASP A 500 -32.50 -9.14 -29.21
CA ASP A 500 -31.15 -8.77 -29.65
C ASP A 500 -30.10 -9.92 -29.58
N MET A 501 -30.51 -11.12 -29.97
CA MET A 501 -29.61 -12.28 -30.09
C MET A 501 -28.50 -12.14 -31.17
N ALA A 502 -28.52 -11.06 -31.96
CA ALA A 502 -27.58 -10.85 -33.04
C ALA A 502 -26.29 -10.10 -32.64
N SER A 503 -26.24 -9.40 -31.51
CA SER A 503 -25.17 -8.46 -31.16
C SER A 503 -24.39 -8.77 -29.88
N GLY A 504 -24.53 -9.98 -29.31
CA GLY A 504 -23.87 -10.34 -28.06
C GLY A 504 -22.60 -11.20 -28.22
N LEU A 505 -22.12 -11.81 -27.11
CA LEU A 505 -21.01 -12.74 -27.11
C LEU A 505 -21.18 -13.86 -28.13
N ALA A 506 -22.42 -14.32 -28.37
CA ALA A 506 -22.73 -15.31 -29.40
C ALA A 506 -22.34 -14.85 -30.81
N ALA A 507 -22.47 -13.56 -31.14
CA ALA A 507 -22.01 -13.01 -32.42
C ALA A 507 -20.48 -13.04 -32.53
N TYR A 508 -19.76 -12.65 -31.48
CA TYR A 508 -18.31 -12.74 -31.46
C TYR A 508 -17.82 -14.18 -31.60
N LEU A 509 -18.44 -15.14 -30.90
CA LEU A 509 -18.08 -16.56 -31.00
C LEU A 509 -18.34 -17.11 -32.41
N ARG A 510 -19.47 -16.77 -33.01
CA ARG A 510 -19.85 -17.24 -34.35
C ARG A 510 -19.01 -16.59 -35.45
N ASP A 511 -18.83 -15.26 -35.43
CA ASP A 511 -18.25 -14.50 -36.53
C ASP A 511 -16.73 -14.43 -36.43
N PHE A 512 -16.18 -14.33 -35.22
CA PHE A 512 -14.73 -14.34 -35.01
C PHE A 512 -14.16 -15.77 -34.90
N ARG A 513 -14.93 -16.75 -34.41
CA ARG A 513 -14.52 -18.14 -34.18
C ARG A 513 -13.21 -18.23 -33.38
N PRO A 514 -13.16 -17.73 -32.14
CA PRO A 514 -11.97 -17.80 -31.30
C PRO A 514 -11.69 -19.26 -30.90
N ASP A 515 -10.41 -19.58 -30.67
CA ASP A 515 -9.99 -20.80 -30.01
C ASP A 515 -9.63 -20.57 -28.53
N VAL A 516 -9.37 -19.30 -28.13
CA VAL A 516 -9.19 -18.88 -26.74
C VAL A 516 -10.19 -17.77 -26.39
N LEU A 517 -10.88 -17.94 -25.27
CA LEU A 517 -11.69 -16.92 -24.64
C LEU A 517 -11.01 -16.48 -23.34
N ARG A 518 -10.60 -15.22 -23.28
CA ARG A 518 -10.10 -14.59 -22.06
C ARG A 518 -11.16 -13.61 -21.52
N LEU A 519 -11.47 -13.71 -20.24
CA LEU A 519 -12.26 -12.73 -19.52
C LEU A 519 -11.34 -11.96 -18.59
N SER A 520 -11.31 -10.65 -18.68
CA SER A 520 -10.51 -9.80 -17.78
C SER A 520 -11.27 -9.48 -16.51
N GLU A 521 -12.60 -9.52 -16.55
CA GLU A 521 -13.49 -9.29 -15.41
C GLU A 521 -14.60 -10.34 -15.39
N THR A 522 -14.81 -10.97 -14.24
CA THR A 522 -15.86 -11.99 -14.07
C THR A 522 -17.25 -11.38 -13.94
N THR A 523 -17.34 -10.10 -13.55
CA THR A 523 -18.61 -9.38 -13.39
C THR A 523 -19.42 -9.28 -14.67
N HIS A 524 -18.75 -9.24 -15.83
CA HIS A 524 -19.41 -9.10 -17.14
C HIS A 524 -19.91 -10.42 -17.71
N LEU A 525 -19.34 -11.54 -17.29
CA LEU A 525 -19.72 -12.87 -17.76
C LEU A 525 -19.83 -13.86 -16.60
N PRO A 526 -20.84 -13.71 -15.73
CA PRO A 526 -21.03 -14.65 -14.63
C PRO A 526 -21.29 -16.08 -15.14
N PRO A 527 -21.01 -17.11 -14.34
CA PRO A 527 -21.14 -18.52 -14.76
C PRO A 527 -22.48 -18.86 -15.41
N ALA A 528 -23.59 -18.31 -14.89
CA ALA A 528 -24.92 -18.54 -15.42
C ALA A 528 -25.09 -18.07 -16.87
N ARG A 529 -24.47 -16.95 -17.24
CA ARG A 529 -24.49 -16.43 -18.61
C ARG A 529 -23.54 -17.21 -19.53
N LEU A 530 -22.38 -17.59 -19.03
CA LEU A 530 -21.46 -18.42 -19.79
C LEU A 530 -22.05 -19.82 -20.10
N ALA A 531 -22.92 -20.31 -19.23
CA ALA A 531 -23.66 -21.57 -19.44
C ALA A 531 -24.54 -21.54 -20.71
N THR A 532 -25.09 -20.37 -21.07
CA THR A 532 -25.95 -20.20 -22.25
C THR A 532 -25.18 -20.08 -23.58
N CYS A 533 -23.87 -19.84 -23.52
CA CYS A 533 -23.03 -19.65 -24.70
C CYS A 533 -22.65 -20.99 -25.37
N ASP A 534 -22.59 -20.99 -26.70
CA ASP A 534 -21.96 -22.10 -27.45
C ASP A 534 -20.43 -21.95 -27.42
N LEU A 535 -19.75 -22.81 -26.68
CA LEU A 535 -18.31 -22.83 -26.55
C LEU A 535 -17.65 -23.99 -27.35
N ALA A 536 -18.37 -24.61 -28.28
CA ALA A 536 -17.87 -25.79 -29.00
C ALA A 536 -16.52 -25.57 -29.72
N GLY A 537 -16.30 -24.34 -30.25
CA GLY A 537 -15.04 -23.94 -30.90
C GLY A 537 -13.92 -23.52 -29.94
N ILE A 538 -14.22 -23.32 -28.66
CA ILE A 538 -13.24 -22.85 -27.70
C ILE A 538 -12.38 -24.00 -27.17
N ARG A 539 -11.08 -23.89 -27.34
CA ARG A 539 -10.09 -24.83 -26.80
C ARG A 539 -9.65 -24.46 -25.38
N ARG A 540 -9.63 -23.16 -25.08
CA ARG A 540 -9.16 -22.64 -23.80
C ARG A 540 -9.99 -21.48 -23.31
N VAL A 541 -10.31 -21.47 -22.00
CA VAL A 541 -10.91 -20.34 -21.31
C VAL A 541 -9.96 -19.89 -20.22
N ILE A 542 -9.73 -18.57 -20.12
CA ILE A 542 -8.88 -17.94 -19.11
C ILE A 542 -9.72 -16.94 -18.31
N LEU A 543 -9.75 -17.10 -17.01
CA LEU A 543 -10.51 -16.27 -16.08
C LEU A 543 -9.57 -15.60 -15.07
N PRO A 544 -9.80 -14.35 -14.65
CA PRO A 544 -9.11 -13.78 -13.52
C PRO A 544 -9.44 -14.56 -12.25
N PHE A 545 -8.50 -14.68 -11.35
CA PHE A 545 -8.67 -15.37 -10.08
C PHE A 545 -8.04 -14.57 -8.96
N ASP A 546 -8.90 -14.00 -8.12
CA ASP A 546 -8.51 -13.40 -6.85
C ASP A 546 -8.76 -14.41 -5.72
N ARG A 547 -7.83 -14.46 -4.75
CA ARG A 547 -7.86 -15.44 -3.65
C ARG A 547 -8.67 -14.93 -2.45
N ASP A 548 -9.84 -14.36 -2.67
CA ASP A 548 -10.77 -14.02 -1.60
C ASP A 548 -11.74 -15.18 -1.28
N ALA A 549 -12.55 -15.02 -0.24
CA ALA A 549 -13.45 -16.08 0.21
C ALA A 549 -14.57 -16.39 -0.78
N ASP A 550 -14.94 -15.43 -1.62
CA ASP A 550 -15.99 -15.58 -2.63
C ASP A 550 -15.42 -16.17 -3.93
N ALA A 551 -14.12 -15.97 -4.18
CA ALA A 551 -13.42 -16.49 -5.33
C ALA A 551 -13.49 -18.03 -5.43
N GLU A 552 -13.41 -18.75 -4.30
CA GLU A 552 -13.49 -20.20 -4.32
C GLU A 552 -14.90 -20.72 -4.68
N ASN A 553 -15.95 -20.00 -4.27
CA ASN A 553 -17.33 -20.31 -4.68
C ASN A 553 -17.54 -19.99 -6.16
N LEU A 554 -17.00 -18.89 -6.62
CA LEU A 554 -17.04 -18.49 -8.03
C LEU A 554 -16.28 -19.49 -8.89
N ARG A 555 -15.08 -19.92 -8.46
CA ARG A 555 -14.29 -20.98 -9.11
C ARG A 555 -15.06 -22.28 -9.25
N ARG A 556 -15.74 -22.75 -8.19
CA ARG A 556 -16.58 -23.96 -8.25
C ARG A 556 -17.72 -23.80 -9.24
N SER A 557 -18.31 -22.62 -9.31
CA SER A 557 -19.41 -22.32 -10.24
C SER A 557 -18.93 -22.33 -11.70
N TYR A 558 -17.78 -21.73 -11.99
CA TYR A 558 -17.16 -21.81 -13.32
C TYR A 558 -16.74 -23.24 -13.68
N ASN A 559 -16.12 -23.98 -12.72
CA ASN A 559 -15.78 -25.39 -12.92
C ASN A 559 -16.99 -26.22 -13.34
N LYS A 560 -18.13 -26.06 -12.66
CA LYS A 560 -19.36 -26.77 -12.97
C LYS A 560 -19.87 -26.46 -14.38
N VAL A 561 -19.91 -25.19 -14.76
CA VAL A 561 -20.39 -24.74 -16.07
C VAL A 561 -19.47 -25.17 -17.18
N LEU A 562 -18.18 -24.96 -17.05
CA LEU A 562 -17.19 -25.24 -18.09
C LEU A 562 -16.95 -26.74 -18.25
N ALA A 563 -17.01 -27.54 -17.20
CA ALA A 563 -16.97 -29.00 -17.29
C ALA A 563 -18.16 -29.52 -18.09
N GLY A 564 -19.36 -28.96 -17.90
CA GLY A 564 -20.55 -29.28 -18.74
C GLY A 564 -20.38 -28.93 -20.22
N LYS A 565 -19.41 -28.08 -20.56
CA LYS A 565 -19.02 -27.71 -21.95
C LYS A 565 -17.77 -28.46 -22.46
N GLY A 566 -17.25 -29.42 -21.71
CA GLY A 566 -16.05 -30.18 -22.05
C GLY A 566 -14.73 -29.46 -21.83
N LEU A 567 -14.72 -28.44 -20.97
CA LEU A 567 -13.55 -27.65 -20.58
C LEU A 567 -13.19 -27.95 -19.11
N VAL A 568 -11.96 -28.36 -18.85
CA VAL A 568 -11.51 -28.82 -17.53
C VAL A 568 -10.38 -27.94 -17.03
N GLU A 569 -10.43 -27.58 -15.75
CA GLU A 569 -9.43 -26.75 -15.11
C GLU A 569 -8.05 -27.39 -15.12
N VAL A 570 -7.03 -26.61 -15.50
CA VAL A 570 -5.61 -26.99 -15.46
C VAL A 570 -5.04 -26.51 -14.13
N VAL A 571 -5.07 -27.37 -13.11
CA VAL A 571 -4.74 -27.04 -11.71
C VAL A 571 -3.28 -26.57 -11.56
N GLU A 572 -2.36 -27.11 -12.33
CA GLU A 572 -0.93 -26.77 -12.31
C GLU A 572 -0.64 -25.30 -12.66
N ARG A 573 -1.56 -24.62 -13.35
CA ARG A 573 -1.46 -23.23 -13.76
C ARG A 573 -2.25 -22.25 -12.86
N ALA A 574 -3.01 -22.74 -11.89
CA ALA A 574 -3.78 -21.91 -10.97
C ALA A 574 -2.90 -20.98 -10.09
N ALA A 575 -1.60 -21.27 -9.97
CA ALA A 575 -0.63 -20.44 -9.28
C ALA A 575 -0.33 -19.10 -9.99
N SER A 576 -0.70 -18.95 -11.25
CA SER A 576 -0.42 -17.77 -12.08
C SER A 576 -1.36 -16.58 -11.82
N GLY A 577 -2.41 -16.74 -10.96
CA GLY A 577 -3.44 -15.73 -10.67
C GLY A 577 -4.53 -15.63 -11.75
N SER A 578 -4.60 -16.61 -12.63
CA SER A 578 -5.71 -16.83 -13.54
C SER A 578 -6.07 -18.31 -13.53
N LEU A 579 -7.34 -18.61 -13.63
CA LEU A 579 -7.82 -19.97 -13.87
C LEU A 579 -7.75 -20.26 -15.38
N GLN A 580 -7.21 -21.40 -15.73
CA GLN A 580 -7.19 -21.88 -17.11
C GLN A 580 -8.01 -23.16 -17.20
N PHE A 581 -8.87 -23.23 -18.21
CA PHE A 581 -9.68 -24.39 -18.54
C PHE A 581 -9.38 -24.81 -19.98
N ASP A 582 -8.95 -26.03 -20.18
CA ASP A 582 -8.63 -26.58 -21.48
C ASP A 582 -9.65 -27.63 -21.89
N ARG A 583 -9.96 -27.69 -23.21
CA ARG A 583 -10.81 -28.73 -23.76
C ARG A 583 -10.03 -30.05 -23.77
N ARG A 584 -10.65 -31.11 -23.28
CA ARG A 584 -10.13 -32.46 -23.37
C ARG A 584 -10.31 -33.06 -24.73
#